data_48038b10d2e8b2321ab031ebb98da698
#
_entry.id   48038b10d2e8b2321ab031ebb98da698
#
_cell.length_a   1.000
_cell.length_b   1.000
_cell.length_c   1.000
_cell.angle_alpha   90.00
_cell.angle_beta   90.00
_cell.angle_gamma   90.00
#
_symmetry.space_group_name_H-M   'P 1'
#
loop_
_entity.id
_entity.type
_entity.pdbx_description
1 polymer ?
#
loop_
_entity_poly.entity_id
_entity_poly.type
_entity_poly.pdbx_seq_one_letter_code
_entity_poly.pdbx_strand_id
1 'polypeptide(L)'
;MATMRTGDWARARRLLTAGPQRLRSAVGTALRQEAHVLRNEIVQGLTKQAPGDEPIKPPAPLTIAARQLAGFSGTKALLVRGDLRNSVTVIVDGDEAFIGISRSARSSSGESLVYLAQLHEYGGPPVVIPITPKMRRFLFALLRQAGQEPTNGSGRGVIVVQVPARPFLRPAFEKFRQGASRRFLERVAKELGLTPG
;
A
#
# COMPACT_ATOMS: atom_id res chain seq x y z
N MET A 1 37.38 -6.04 57.92
CA MET A 1 36.97 -4.70 57.40
C MET A 1 35.65 -4.83 56.67
N ALA A 2 34.58 -4.25 57.19
CA ALA A 2 33.27 -4.30 56.51
C ALA A 2 33.24 -3.14 55.49
N THR A 3 33.18 -3.47 54.23
CA THR A 3 32.99 -2.52 53.14
C THR A 3 31.54 -2.02 53.16
N MET A 4 31.33 -0.78 53.59
CA MET A 4 30.04 -0.10 53.51
C MET A 4 29.75 0.17 52.04
N ARG A 5 28.71 -0.48 51.50
CA ARG A 5 28.18 -0.17 50.18
C ARG A 5 27.33 1.10 50.24
N THR A 6 27.82 2.18 49.71
CA THR A 6 27.06 3.43 49.56
C THR A 6 26.32 3.43 48.23
N GLY A 7 25.01 3.67 48.24
CA GLY A 7 24.17 3.75 47.06
C GLY A 7 22.94 2.80 47.09
N ASP A 8 21.95 3.08 46.27
CA ASP A 8 20.74 2.25 46.13
C ASP A 8 20.98 1.06 45.19
N TRP A 9 21.74 0.10 45.65
CA TRP A 9 22.08 -1.13 44.88
C TRP A 9 20.88 -2.00 44.58
N ALA A 10 19.83 -1.95 45.39
CA ALA A 10 18.61 -2.68 45.09
C ALA A 10 17.86 -2.08 43.93
N ARG A 11 17.85 -0.76 43.80
CA ARG A 11 17.28 -0.05 42.65
C ARG A 11 18.12 -0.27 41.39
N ALA A 12 19.46 -0.15 41.51
CA ALA A 12 20.37 -0.40 40.38
C ALA A 12 20.22 -1.83 39.83
N ARG A 13 20.16 -2.84 40.71
CA ARG A 13 19.95 -4.25 40.34
C ARG A 13 18.61 -4.42 39.63
N ARG A 14 17.51 -3.88 40.15
CA ARG A 14 16.19 -3.93 39.50
C ARG A 14 16.20 -3.29 38.10
N LEU A 15 16.84 -2.15 37.95
CA LEU A 15 16.97 -1.49 36.64
C LEU A 15 17.77 -2.33 35.65
N LEU A 16 18.89 -2.92 36.07
CA LEU A 16 19.73 -3.78 35.24
C LEU A 16 19.02 -5.08 34.87
N THR A 17 18.26 -5.70 35.78
CA THR A 17 17.53 -6.94 35.52
C THR A 17 16.31 -6.72 34.63
N ALA A 18 15.60 -5.59 34.78
CA ALA A 18 14.42 -5.26 33.98
C ALA A 18 14.80 -4.56 32.64
N GLY A 19 16.02 -4.10 32.49
CA GLY A 19 16.49 -3.34 31.32
C GLY A 19 16.26 -4.03 29.99
N PRO A 20 16.68 -5.27 29.80
CA PRO A 20 16.48 -5.99 28.55
C PRO A 20 15.02 -6.17 28.15
N GLN A 21 14.16 -6.46 29.12
CA GLN A 21 12.71 -6.62 28.90
C GLN A 21 12.07 -5.28 28.50
N ARG A 22 12.42 -4.20 29.20
CA ARG A 22 11.92 -2.85 28.92
C ARG A 22 12.37 -2.39 27.52
N LEU A 23 13.63 -2.64 27.15
CA LEU A 23 14.16 -2.32 25.84
C LEU A 23 13.41 -3.08 24.74
N ARG A 24 13.22 -4.40 24.89
CA ARG A 24 12.44 -5.21 23.92
C ARG A 24 11.01 -4.67 23.77
N SER A 25 10.35 -4.33 24.86
CA SER A 25 9.00 -3.75 24.83
C SER A 25 8.99 -2.41 24.12
N ALA A 26 9.95 -1.51 24.41
CA ALA A 26 10.06 -0.21 23.77
C ALA A 26 10.32 -0.35 22.25
N VAL A 27 11.23 -1.24 21.85
CA VAL A 27 11.50 -1.56 20.45
C VAL A 27 10.26 -2.09 19.74
N GLY A 28 9.56 -3.07 20.32
CA GLY A 28 8.34 -3.63 19.74
C GLY A 28 7.21 -2.59 19.61
N THR A 29 7.07 -1.69 20.58
CA THR A 29 6.10 -0.58 20.51
C THR A 29 6.47 0.41 19.39
N ALA A 30 7.73 0.83 19.33
CA ALA A 30 8.23 1.73 18.31
C ALA A 30 8.08 1.14 16.90
N LEU A 31 8.42 -0.15 16.74
CA LEU A 31 8.26 -0.88 15.47
C LEU A 31 6.80 -0.90 15.01
N ARG A 32 5.87 -1.21 15.91
CA ARG A 32 4.43 -1.21 15.60
C ARG A 32 3.95 0.16 15.18
N GLN A 33 4.37 1.21 15.85
CA GLN A 33 4.02 2.59 15.51
C GLN A 33 4.56 2.99 14.12
N GLU A 34 5.82 2.70 13.81
CA GLU A 34 6.41 2.98 12.49
C GLU A 34 5.74 2.16 11.38
N ALA A 35 5.40 0.90 11.64
CA ALA A 35 4.67 0.07 10.69
C ALA A 35 3.29 0.67 10.33
N HIS A 36 2.58 1.22 11.31
CA HIS A 36 1.32 1.92 11.07
C HIS A 36 1.52 3.25 10.33
N VAL A 37 2.64 3.97 10.56
CA VAL A 37 2.97 5.18 9.78
C VAL A 37 3.12 4.82 8.30
N LEU A 38 3.91 3.79 7.97
CA LEU A 38 4.06 3.35 6.57
C LEU A 38 2.73 2.90 5.96
N ARG A 39 1.95 2.09 6.68
CA ARG A 39 0.61 1.70 6.21
C ARG A 39 -0.26 2.91 5.89
N ASN A 40 -0.26 3.91 6.76
CA ASN A 40 -1.05 5.12 6.57
C ASN A 40 -0.56 5.94 5.38
N GLU A 41 0.76 6.04 5.14
CA GLU A 41 1.32 6.67 3.93
C GLU A 41 0.81 5.97 2.66
N ILE A 42 0.82 4.64 2.60
CA ILE A 42 0.31 3.87 1.45
C ILE A 42 -1.19 4.15 1.24
N VAL A 43 -2.00 4.04 2.29
CA VAL A 43 -3.46 4.23 2.23
C VAL A 43 -3.83 5.66 1.84
N GLN A 44 -3.14 6.66 2.42
CA GLN A 44 -3.36 8.06 2.08
C GLN A 44 -2.87 8.39 0.67
N GLY A 45 -1.73 7.84 0.26
CA GLY A 45 -1.20 7.99 -1.09
C GLY A 45 -2.19 7.51 -2.16
N LEU A 46 -2.78 6.33 -1.97
CA LEU A 46 -3.85 5.81 -2.84
C LEU A 46 -5.08 6.72 -2.82
N THR A 47 -5.49 7.19 -1.64
CA THR A 47 -6.68 8.04 -1.49
C THR A 47 -6.52 9.40 -2.16
N LYS A 48 -5.34 10.02 -1.99
CA LYS A 48 -4.96 11.31 -2.59
C LYS A 48 -4.52 11.19 -4.05
N GLN A 49 -4.31 9.96 -4.57
CA GLN A 49 -3.74 9.68 -5.88
C GLN A 49 -2.29 10.18 -6.04
N ALA A 50 -1.55 10.22 -4.93
CA ALA A 50 -0.16 10.68 -4.88
C ALA A 50 0.62 9.91 -3.81
N PRO A 51 0.91 8.60 -3.99
CA PRO A 51 1.74 7.83 -3.07
C PRO A 51 3.17 8.38 -3.09
N GLY A 52 3.72 8.64 -1.89
CA GLY A 52 5.05 9.26 -1.77
C GLY A 52 5.16 10.65 -2.38
N ASP A 53 4.03 11.36 -2.50
CA ASP A 53 3.86 12.67 -3.16
C ASP A 53 4.03 12.62 -4.71
N GLU A 54 4.15 11.44 -5.29
CA GLU A 54 4.20 11.24 -6.74
C GLU A 54 2.79 10.99 -7.31
N PRO A 55 2.28 11.81 -8.26
CA PRO A 55 0.95 11.64 -8.81
C PRO A 55 0.80 10.32 -9.57
N ILE A 56 -0.26 9.56 -9.27
CA ILE A 56 -0.61 8.34 -10.01
C ILE A 56 -1.14 8.73 -11.39
N LYS A 57 -0.63 8.06 -12.44
CA LYS A 57 -1.15 8.22 -13.80
C LYS A 57 -2.66 7.89 -13.84
N PRO A 58 -3.51 8.82 -14.32
CA PRO A 58 -4.95 8.62 -14.34
C PRO A 58 -5.36 7.45 -15.25
N PRO A 59 -6.55 6.86 -15.07
CA PRO A 59 -7.08 5.87 -15.99
C PRO A 59 -7.35 6.47 -17.36
N ALA A 60 -7.21 5.67 -18.42
CA ALA A 60 -7.60 6.07 -19.76
C ALA A 60 -9.12 6.36 -19.82
N PRO A 61 -9.59 7.27 -20.71
CA PRO A 61 -11.02 7.58 -20.87
C PRO A 61 -11.90 6.34 -21.08
N LEU A 62 -11.45 5.39 -21.90
CA LEU A 62 -12.15 4.13 -22.12
C LEU A 62 -12.24 3.26 -20.85
N THR A 63 -11.25 3.32 -19.95
CA THR A 63 -11.33 2.64 -18.65
C THR A 63 -12.39 3.26 -17.75
N ILE A 64 -12.51 4.60 -17.76
CA ILE A 64 -13.54 5.31 -17.02
C ILE A 64 -14.93 4.97 -17.57
N ALA A 65 -15.10 5.00 -18.90
CA ALA A 65 -16.34 4.61 -19.56
C ALA A 65 -16.74 3.15 -19.24
N ALA A 66 -15.77 2.22 -19.23
CA ALA A 66 -16.03 0.83 -18.84
C ALA A 66 -16.51 0.70 -17.39
N ARG A 67 -15.94 1.49 -16.47
CA ARG A 67 -16.41 1.53 -15.07
C ARG A 67 -17.84 2.05 -14.97
N GLN A 68 -18.16 3.12 -15.69
CA GLN A 68 -19.50 3.70 -15.72
C GLN A 68 -20.54 2.70 -16.26
N LEU A 69 -20.22 1.98 -17.34
CA LEU A 69 -21.07 0.90 -17.86
C LEU A 69 -21.26 -0.24 -16.86
N ALA A 70 -20.27 -0.47 -15.99
CA ALA A 70 -20.37 -1.45 -14.91
C ALA A 70 -20.98 -0.89 -13.61
N GLY A 71 -21.54 0.35 -13.63
CA GLY A 71 -22.22 0.98 -12.49
C GLY A 71 -21.28 1.67 -11.50
N PHE A 72 -20.03 1.94 -11.86
CA PHE A 72 -19.07 2.64 -11.00
C PHE A 72 -18.78 4.05 -11.51
N SER A 73 -19.03 5.07 -10.68
CA SER A 73 -18.81 6.48 -11.03
C SER A 73 -17.38 7.00 -10.77
N GLY A 74 -16.54 6.23 -10.08
CA GLY A 74 -15.21 6.67 -9.66
C GLY A 74 -14.22 6.84 -10.81
N THR A 75 -13.51 7.97 -10.84
CA THR A 75 -12.46 8.28 -11.83
C THR A 75 -11.05 8.05 -11.34
N LYS A 76 -10.86 7.81 -10.03
CA LYS A 76 -9.55 7.61 -9.42
C LYS A 76 -8.90 6.29 -9.86
N ALA A 77 -7.59 6.31 -10.12
CA ALA A 77 -6.82 5.09 -10.37
C ALA A 77 -6.81 4.20 -9.13
N LEU A 78 -6.81 2.87 -9.31
CA LEU A 78 -6.71 1.86 -8.24
C LEU A 78 -7.83 1.90 -7.18
N LEU A 79 -8.80 2.79 -7.32
CA LEU A 79 -9.92 3.00 -6.39
C LEU A 79 -11.27 2.85 -7.09
N VAL A 80 -11.67 1.61 -7.39
CA VAL A 80 -13.03 1.31 -7.89
C VAL A 80 -13.96 1.04 -6.71
N ARG A 81 -13.65 -0.01 -5.94
CA ARG A 81 -14.38 -0.39 -4.71
C ARG A 81 -13.57 -0.13 -3.43
N GLY A 82 -12.29 0.20 -3.58
CA GLY A 82 -11.37 0.39 -2.46
C GLY A 82 -10.73 -0.90 -1.94
N ASP A 83 -10.99 -2.05 -2.56
CA ASP A 83 -10.50 -3.36 -2.10
C ASP A 83 -8.97 -3.35 -1.92
N LEU A 84 -8.23 -2.85 -2.91
CA LEU A 84 -6.77 -2.76 -2.86
C LEU A 84 -6.29 -1.87 -1.71
N ARG A 85 -6.89 -0.68 -1.54
CA ARG A 85 -6.54 0.24 -0.46
C ARG A 85 -6.83 -0.36 0.92
N ASN A 86 -7.98 -1.01 1.07
CA ASN A 86 -8.43 -1.57 2.34
C ASN A 86 -7.68 -2.86 2.72
N SER A 87 -7.04 -3.53 1.75
CA SER A 87 -6.27 -4.75 1.97
C SER A 87 -4.86 -4.51 2.52
N VAL A 88 -4.39 -3.26 2.56
CA VAL A 88 -3.07 -2.94 3.12
C VAL A 88 -3.11 -3.17 4.63
N THR A 89 -2.35 -4.14 5.10
CA THR A 89 -2.31 -4.60 6.49
C THR A 89 -0.93 -4.44 7.11
N VAL A 90 -0.88 -4.51 8.44
CA VAL A 90 0.33 -4.56 9.25
C VAL A 90 0.28 -5.85 10.06
N ILE A 91 1.36 -6.61 10.03
CA ILE A 91 1.59 -7.78 10.89
C ILE A 91 2.94 -7.55 11.57
N VAL A 92 2.96 -7.57 12.90
CA VAL A 92 4.18 -7.43 13.69
C VAL A 92 4.40 -8.73 14.45
N ASP A 93 5.56 -9.35 14.24
CA ASP A 93 5.98 -10.58 14.91
C ASP A 93 7.40 -10.40 15.44
N GLY A 94 7.53 -10.41 16.76
CA GLY A 94 8.80 -10.15 17.43
C GLY A 94 9.37 -8.77 17.10
N ASP A 95 10.52 -8.75 16.44
CA ASP A 95 11.28 -7.58 15.99
C ASP A 95 11.14 -7.31 14.48
N GLU A 96 10.24 -8.00 13.82
CA GLU A 96 9.92 -7.82 12.41
C GLU A 96 8.51 -7.25 12.20
N ALA A 97 8.34 -6.49 11.12
CA ALA A 97 7.04 -5.98 10.70
C ALA A 97 6.83 -6.20 9.19
N PHE A 98 5.74 -6.86 8.85
CA PHE A 98 5.25 -6.93 7.47
C PHE A 98 4.21 -5.82 7.25
N ILE A 99 4.41 -5.02 6.22
CA ILE A 99 3.46 -4.01 5.76
C ILE A 99 3.19 -4.26 4.28
N GLY A 100 1.94 -4.53 3.94
CA GLY A 100 1.58 -4.87 2.56
C GLY A 100 0.24 -5.57 2.46
N ILE A 101 0.09 -6.37 1.41
CA ILE A 101 -1.14 -7.11 1.10
C ILE A 101 -0.91 -8.59 1.38
N SER A 102 -1.75 -9.17 2.24
CA SER A 102 -1.67 -10.60 2.57
C SER A 102 -1.94 -11.47 1.33
N ARG A 103 -1.22 -12.61 1.23
CA ARG A 103 -1.43 -13.60 0.15
C ARG A 103 -2.86 -14.13 0.05
N SER A 104 -3.56 -14.18 1.18
CA SER A 104 -4.96 -14.62 1.26
C SER A 104 -5.95 -13.54 0.86
N ALA A 105 -5.53 -12.27 0.72
CA ALA A 105 -6.42 -11.16 0.43
C ALA A 105 -7.07 -11.33 -0.96
N ARG A 106 -8.41 -11.19 -0.98
CA ARG A 106 -9.23 -11.27 -2.19
C ARG A 106 -10.06 -10.02 -2.34
N SER A 107 -10.32 -9.65 -3.59
CA SER A 107 -11.27 -8.59 -3.92
C SER A 107 -12.71 -9.05 -3.62
N SER A 108 -13.64 -8.11 -3.62
CA SER A 108 -15.09 -8.40 -3.54
C SER A 108 -15.60 -9.28 -4.69
N SER A 109 -14.85 -9.40 -5.79
CA SER A 109 -15.11 -10.32 -6.91
C SER A 109 -14.28 -11.62 -6.87
N GLY A 110 -13.52 -11.87 -5.78
CA GLY A 110 -12.76 -13.12 -5.58
C GLY A 110 -11.33 -13.13 -6.17
N GLU A 111 -10.89 -12.05 -6.81
CA GLU A 111 -9.57 -11.96 -7.44
C GLU A 111 -8.45 -11.76 -6.40
N SER A 112 -7.26 -12.28 -6.68
CA SER A 112 -6.10 -12.09 -5.80
C SER A 112 -5.66 -10.62 -5.75
N LEU A 113 -5.74 -9.99 -4.58
CA LEU A 113 -5.29 -8.60 -4.42
C LEU A 113 -3.77 -8.46 -4.48
N VAL A 114 -3.01 -9.50 -4.14
CA VAL A 114 -1.55 -9.51 -4.31
C VAL A 114 -1.19 -9.47 -5.80
N TYR A 115 -1.86 -10.27 -6.63
CA TYR A 115 -1.64 -10.25 -8.07
C TYR A 115 -2.00 -8.90 -8.69
N LEU A 116 -3.14 -8.32 -8.29
CA LEU A 116 -3.54 -6.99 -8.75
C LEU A 116 -2.55 -5.92 -8.29
N ALA A 117 -2.04 -6.00 -7.07
CA ALA A 117 -1.02 -5.09 -6.56
C ALA A 117 0.28 -5.17 -7.38
N GLN A 118 0.77 -6.38 -7.65
CA GLN A 118 1.96 -6.60 -8.47
C GLN A 118 1.77 -6.06 -9.90
N LEU A 119 0.61 -6.34 -10.49
CA LEU A 119 0.27 -5.85 -11.83
C LEU A 119 0.29 -4.31 -11.90
N HIS A 120 -0.17 -3.64 -10.85
CA HIS A 120 -0.15 -2.19 -10.81
C HIS A 120 1.19 -1.62 -10.39
N GLU A 121 1.92 -2.28 -9.51
CA GLU A 121 3.25 -1.80 -9.09
C GLU A 121 4.27 -1.83 -10.24
N TYR A 122 4.23 -2.90 -11.05
CA TYR A 122 5.23 -3.15 -12.09
C TYR A 122 4.70 -2.99 -13.52
N GLY A 123 3.41 -2.91 -13.71
CA GLY A 123 2.77 -3.00 -15.02
C GLY A 123 2.60 -4.44 -15.48
N GLY A 124 1.81 -4.62 -16.52
CA GLY A 124 1.58 -5.93 -17.15
C GLY A 124 2.14 -6.01 -18.57
N PRO A 125 2.43 -7.23 -19.05
CA PRO A 125 2.76 -7.45 -20.45
C PRO A 125 1.55 -7.09 -21.33
N PRO A 126 1.77 -6.75 -22.60
CA PRO A 126 0.68 -6.53 -23.55
C PRO A 126 -0.08 -7.84 -23.78
N VAL A 127 -1.40 -7.80 -23.71
CA VAL A 127 -2.30 -8.91 -23.99
C VAL A 127 -3.03 -8.63 -25.28
N VAL A 128 -2.94 -9.55 -26.23
CA VAL A 128 -3.64 -9.49 -27.52
C VAL A 128 -4.99 -10.19 -27.40
N ILE A 129 -6.06 -9.46 -27.59
CA ILE A 129 -7.43 -9.97 -27.47
C ILE A 129 -8.10 -9.95 -28.85
N PRO A 130 -8.55 -11.09 -29.42
CA PRO A 130 -9.28 -11.11 -30.68
C PRO A 130 -10.67 -10.47 -30.52
N ILE A 131 -11.07 -9.66 -31.49
CA ILE A 131 -12.38 -8.99 -31.48
C ILE A 131 -13.46 -9.99 -31.93
N THR A 132 -14.21 -10.52 -30.98
CA THR A 132 -15.42 -11.29 -31.25
C THR A 132 -16.61 -10.37 -31.52
N PRO A 133 -17.73 -10.89 -32.11
CA PRO A 133 -18.97 -10.11 -32.30
C PRO A 133 -19.53 -9.53 -30.98
N LYS A 134 -19.37 -10.26 -29.86
CA LYS A 134 -19.76 -9.81 -28.53
C LYS A 134 -18.84 -8.66 -28.06
N MET A 135 -17.55 -8.82 -28.24
CA MET A 135 -16.56 -7.80 -27.91
C MET A 135 -16.78 -6.52 -28.71
N ARG A 136 -17.09 -6.65 -30.01
CA ARG A 136 -17.38 -5.49 -30.88
C ARG A 136 -18.56 -4.67 -30.35
N ARG A 137 -19.66 -5.32 -29.98
CA ARG A 137 -20.83 -4.63 -29.38
C ARG A 137 -20.46 -3.91 -28.10
N PHE A 138 -19.69 -4.56 -27.25
CA PHE A 138 -19.18 -3.94 -26.01
C PHE A 138 -18.30 -2.72 -26.30
N LEU A 139 -17.36 -2.82 -27.27
CA LEU A 139 -16.50 -1.70 -27.66
C LEU A 139 -17.28 -0.52 -28.22
N PHE A 140 -18.30 -0.78 -29.02
CA PHE A 140 -19.16 0.28 -29.53
C PHE A 140 -19.94 1.00 -28.41
N ALA A 141 -20.46 0.25 -27.46
CA ALA A 141 -21.08 0.85 -26.28
C ALA A 141 -20.08 1.68 -25.46
N LEU A 142 -18.86 1.15 -25.32
CA LEU A 142 -17.76 1.83 -24.61
C LEU A 142 -17.34 3.15 -25.28
N LEU A 143 -17.18 3.14 -26.61
CA LEU A 143 -16.83 4.33 -27.38
C LEU A 143 -17.91 5.41 -27.26
N ARG A 144 -19.20 5.04 -27.42
CA ARG A 144 -20.32 5.97 -27.23
C ARG A 144 -20.35 6.55 -25.81
N GLN A 145 -20.13 5.72 -24.79
CA GLN A 145 -20.03 6.19 -23.41
C GLN A 145 -18.87 7.17 -23.19
N ALA A 146 -17.78 6.99 -23.95
CA ALA A 146 -16.63 7.90 -23.95
C ALA A 146 -16.81 9.13 -24.84
N GLY A 147 -17.99 9.33 -25.43
CA GLY A 147 -18.27 10.46 -26.36
C GLY A 147 -17.59 10.33 -27.73
N GLN A 148 -17.23 9.09 -28.13
CA GLN A 148 -16.60 8.82 -29.41
C GLN A 148 -17.57 8.05 -30.32
N GLU A 149 -17.69 8.49 -31.57
CA GLU A 149 -18.48 7.77 -32.56
C GLU A 149 -17.70 6.55 -33.10
N PRO A 150 -18.25 5.32 -32.99
CA PRO A 150 -17.59 4.15 -33.51
C PRO A 150 -17.65 4.15 -35.04
N THR A 151 -16.52 4.03 -35.70
CA THR A 151 -16.44 3.81 -37.14
C THR A 151 -16.73 2.35 -37.50
N ASN A 152 -17.60 2.13 -38.49
CA ASN A 152 -17.93 0.80 -38.97
C ASN A 152 -16.74 0.17 -39.72
N GLY A 153 -15.97 -0.67 -39.02
CA GLY A 153 -14.97 -1.53 -39.63
C GLY A 153 -15.52 -2.95 -39.79
N SER A 154 -15.42 -3.54 -40.96
CA SER A 154 -15.85 -4.90 -41.26
C SER A 154 -14.80 -5.97 -40.90
N GLY A 155 -13.63 -5.60 -40.41
CA GLY A 155 -12.48 -6.47 -40.20
C GLY A 155 -12.55 -7.37 -38.96
N ARG A 156 -11.93 -8.54 -39.06
CA ARG A 156 -11.46 -9.31 -37.92
C ARG A 156 -10.22 -8.60 -37.37
N GLY A 157 -10.34 -7.99 -36.19
CA GLY A 157 -9.24 -7.26 -35.57
C GLY A 157 -8.81 -7.87 -34.25
N VAL A 158 -7.73 -7.34 -33.73
CA VAL A 158 -7.26 -7.62 -32.36
C VAL A 158 -7.14 -6.30 -31.60
N ILE A 159 -7.31 -6.36 -30.28
CA ILE A 159 -7.00 -5.26 -29.39
C ILE A 159 -5.77 -5.65 -28.60
N VAL A 160 -4.82 -4.74 -28.49
CA VAL A 160 -3.69 -4.88 -27.58
C VAL A 160 -4.00 -4.07 -26.32
N VAL A 161 -4.12 -4.77 -25.19
CA VAL A 161 -4.35 -4.16 -23.87
C VAL A 161 -3.07 -4.27 -23.06
N GLN A 162 -2.57 -3.17 -22.57
CA GLN A 162 -1.44 -3.14 -21.65
C GLN A 162 -1.83 -2.37 -20.39
N VAL A 163 -1.60 -2.99 -19.24
CA VAL A 163 -1.78 -2.32 -17.95
C VAL A 163 -0.51 -1.54 -17.63
N PRO A 164 -0.54 -0.21 -17.64
CA PRO A 164 0.64 0.59 -17.31
C PRO A 164 0.96 0.47 -15.82
N ALA A 165 2.25 0.54 -15.49
CA ALA A 165 2.68 0.63 -14.10
C ALA A 165 2.08 1.87 -13.43
N ARG A 166 1.59 1.69 -12.22
CA ARG A 166 1.10 2.72 -11.31
C ARG A 166 1.58 2.38 -9.90
N PRO A 167 2.90 2.54 -9.64
CA PRO A 167 3.48 2.14 -8.38
C PRO A 167 2.83 2.93 -7.23
N PHE A 168 2.55 2.25 -6.13
CA PHE A 168 1.95 2.86 -4.96
C PHE A 168 2.61 2.41 -3.65
N LEU A 169 3.23 1.24 -3.63
CA LEU A 169 3.98 0.76 -2.47
C LEU A 169 5.38 1.37 -2.43
N ARG A 170 6.11 1.29 -3.54
CA ARG A 170 7.49 1.77 -3.62
C ARG A 170 7.61 3.27 -3.35
N PRO A 171 6.86 4.18 -3.99
CA PRO A 171 6.98 5.60 -3.71
C PRO A 171 6.63 5.95 -2.25
N ALA A 172 5.61 5.32 -1.67
CA ALA A 172 5.25 5.50 -0.27
C ALA A 172 6.36 5.02 0.67
N PHE A 173 7.01 3.88 0.36
CA PHE A 173 8.13 3.37 1.13
C PHE A 173 9.37 4.28 1.02
N GLU A 174 9.69 4.76 -0.19
CA GLU A 174 10.81 5.67 -0.41
C GLU A 174 10.66 6.98 0.39
N LYS A 175 9.47 7.54 0.43
CA LYS A 175 9.17 8.69 1.28
C LYS A 175 9.28 8.33 2.76
N PHE A 176 8.67 7.23 3.18
CA PHE A 176 8.67 6.78 4.58
C PHE A 176 10.08 6.56 5.12
N ARG A 177 10.98 5.91 4.36
CA ARG A 177 12.34 5.59 4.80
C ARG A 177 13.17 6.82 5.11
N GLN A 178 12.81 7.98 4.54
CA GLN A 178 13.42 9.26 4.87
C GLN A 178 13.12 9.60 6.33
N GLY A 179 14.14 9.51 7.17
CA GLY A 179 14.04 9.76 8.61
C GLY A 179 13.38 8.65 9.44
N ALA A 180 13.06 7.50 8.88
CA ALA A 180 12.44 6.38 9.63
C ALA A 180 13.30 5.93 10.81
N SER A 181 14.61 5.79 10.62
CA SER A 181 15.55 5.41 11.70
C SER A 181 15.56 6.43 12.84
N ARG A 182 15.55 7.73 12.52
CA ARG A 182 15.49 8.79 13.53
C ARG A 182 14.19 8.72 14.31
N ARG A 183 13.04 8.68 13.63
CA ARG A 183 11.73 8.57 14.28
C ARG A 183 11.62 7.33 15.16
N PHE A 184 12.14 6.19 14.67
CA PHE A 184 12.17 4.95 15.43
C PHE A 184 12.96 5.09 16.72
N LEU A 185 14.19 5.63 16.66
CA LEU A 185 15.04 5.85 17.85
C LEU A 185 14.41 6.84 18.83
N GLU A 186 13.82 7.93 18.35
CA GLU A 186 13.08 8.90 19.17
C GLU A 186 11.92 8.23 19.92
N ARG A 187 11.17 7.32 19.26
CA ARG A 187 10.10 6.55 19.90
C ARG A 187 10.63 5.60 20.97
N VAL A 188 11.71 4.87 20.67
CA VAL A 188 12.35 3.97 21.64
C VAL A 188 12.83 4.79 22.86
N ALA A 189 13.49 5.92 22.63
CA ALA A 189 13.95 6.81 23.71
C ALA A 189 12.79 7.31 24.57
N LYS A 190 11.68 7.71 23.93
CA LYS A 190 10.46 8.14 24.61
C LYS A 190 9.87 7.04 25.50
N GLU A 191 9.73 5.81 24.96
CA GLU A 191 9.20 4.65 25.71
C GLU A 191 10.10 4.27 26.91
N LEU A 192 11.39 4.55 26.82
CA LEU A 192 12.35 4.33 27.91
C LEU A 192 12.41 5.50 28.91
N GLY A 193 11.74 6.64 28.61
CA GLY A 193 11.80 7.85 29.43
C GLY A 193 13.16 8.58 29.33
N LEU A 194 13.86 8.43 28.19
CA LEU A 194 15.18 9.03 27.94
C LEU A 194 15.10 10.35 27.17
N THR A 195 13.93 10.76 26.70
CA THR A 195 13.73 12.07 26.06
C THR A 195 13.58 13.14 27.14
N PRO A 196 14.32 14.24 27.07
CA PRO A 196 14.01 15.44 27.90
C PRO A 196 12.58 15.89 27.53
N GLY A 197 11.80 16.21 28.58
CA GLY A 197 10.44 16.76 28.43
C GLY A 197 10.46 18.16 27.78
#